data_93a8cedcbc83c1f97d3fb867faffdb12
#
_entry.id   93a8cedcbc83c1f97d3fb867faffdb12
#
_cell.length_a   1.000
_cell.length_b   1.000
_cell.length_c   1.000
_cell.angle_alpha   90.00
_cell.angle_beta   90.00
_cell.angle_gamma   90.00
#
_symmetry.space_group_name_H-M   'P 1'
#
loop_
_entity.id
_entity.type
_entity.pdbx_description
1 polymer ?
#
loop_
_entity_poly.entity_id
_entity_poly.type
_entity_poly.pdbx_seq_one_letter_code
_entity_poly.pdbx_strand_id
1 'polypeptide(L)'
;MPRVFAALLLPHDVCDALARDAKAFARIDPLARFTRSTNLHLTLAFVGEISTIDARRLSAALRPLCALTPRDITIGRIGTFDRQRILYAGLSPAESLDPVVNEVRSTITQLGLPLDDKPFRAHITLARDWGRGHPPMTLPARTVPLSGPVLMETVKDPRTGMIRYRQVL
;
A
#
# COMPACT_ATOMS: atom_id res chain seq x y z
N MET A 1 -3.14 21.51 -0.15
CA MET A 1 -3.70 20.43 -0.99
C MET A 1 -3.25 19.10 -0.41
N PRO A 2 -4.16 18.17 -0.13
CA PRO A 2 -3.76 16.85 0.36
C PRO A 2 -3.03 16.05 -0.71
N ARG A 3 -1.99 15.32 -0.30
CA ARG A 3 -1.30 14.34 -1.15
C ARG A 3 -1.93 12.98 -0.92
N VAL A 4 -2.57 12.44 -1.95
CA VAL A 4 -3.42 11.26 -1.83
C VAL A 4 -3.03 10.12 -2.74
N PHE A 5 -3.45 8.91 -2.35
CA PHE A 5 -3.29 7.68 -3.11
C PHE A 5 -4.45 6.73 -2.81
N ALA A 6 -4.82 5.88 -3.76
CA ALA A 6 -5.81 4.83 -3.57
C ALA A 6 -5.14 3.56 -3.05
N ALA A 7 -5.75 2.92 -2.07
CA ALA A 7 -5.18 1.75 -1.41
C ALA A 7 -6.23 0.70 -1.02
N LEU A 8 -5.79 -0.55 -0.93
CA LEU A 8 -6.49 -1.61 -0.19
C LEU A 8 -5.86 -1.75 1.20
N LEU A 9 -6.71 -2.02 2.16
CA LEU A 9 -6.33 -2.18 3.56
C LEU A 9 -6.35 -3.64 3.99
N LEU A 10 -5.46 -3.97 4.93
CA LEU A 10 -5.40 -5.26 5.58
C LEU A 10 -6.11 -5.20 6.93
N PRO A 11 -6.61 -6.34 7.47
CA PRO A 11 -7.06 -6.41 8.85
C PRO A 11 -5.97 -5.97 9.83
N HIS A 12 -6.35 -5.32 10.93
CA HIS A 12 -5.39 -4.78 11.91
C HIS A 12 -4.47 -5.85 12.52
N ASP A 13 -5.01 -7.02 12.84
CA ASP A 13 -4.25 -8.15 13.38
C ASP A 13 -3.21 -8.66 12.36
N VAL A 14 -3.53 -8.64 11.08
CA VAL A 14 -2.58 -8.98 10.00
C VAL A 14 -1.48 -7.93 9.90
N CYS A 15 -1.81 -6.64 9.97
CA CYS A 15 -0.81 -5.57 10.00
C CYS A 15 0.15 -5.72 11.18
N ASP A 16 -0.37 -6.03 12.36
CA ASP A 16 0.46 -6.23 13.56
C ASP A 16 1.36 -7.46 13.42
N ALA A 17 0.83 -8.54 12.87
CA ALA A 17 1.61 -9.77 12.62
C ALA A 17 2.72 -9.53 11.58
N LEU A 18 2.41 -8.86 10.47
CA LEU A 18 3.41 -8.53 9.44
C LEU A 18 4.51 -7.61 9.98
N ALA A 19 4.14 -6.58 10.74
CA ALA A 19 5.11 -5.67 11.34
C ALA A 19 6.02 -6.39 12.34
N ARG A 20 5.48 -7.32 13.12
CA ARG A 20 6.23 -8.14 14.06
C ARG A 20 7.20 -9.06 13.33
N ASP A 21 6.75 -9.75 12.30
CA ASP A 21 7.59 -10.67 11.54
C ASP A 21 8.67 -9.91 10.76
N ALA A 22 8.35 -8.74 10.21
CA ALA A 22 9.31 -7.90 9.51
C ALA A 22 10.45 -7.40 10.39
N LYS A 23 10.27 -7.28 11.71
CA LYS A 23 11.34 -6.88 12.64
C LYS A 23 12.54 -7.84 12.63
N ALA A 24 12.33 -9.10 12.29
CA ALA A 24 13.43 -10.05 12.15
C ALA A 24 14.45 -9.61 11.07
N PHE A 25 13.99 -8.90 10.03
CA PHE A 25 14.85 -8.36 8.97
C PHE A 25 15.72 -7.19 9.42
N ALA A 26 15.39 -6.53 10.54
CA ALA A 26 16.22 -5.46 11.11
C ALA A 26 17.59 -5.98 11.58
N ARG A 27 17.73 -7.28 11.82
CA ARG A 27 19.04 -7.89 12.11
C ARG A 27 19.93 -7.96 10.89
N ILE A 28 19.33 -8.02 9.69
CA ILE A 28 20.06 -8.06 8.40
C ILE A 28 20.43 -6.66 7.97
N ASP A 29 19.50 -5.71 8.07
CA ASP A 29 19.73 -4.31 7.74
C ASP A 29 19.16 -3.40 8.83
N PRO A 30 19.97 -3.09 9.87
CA PRO A 30 19.52 -2.23 10.97
C PRO A 30 19.31 -0.76 10.58
N LEU A 31 19.79 -0.34 9.41
CA LEU A 31 19.60 1.03 8.92
C LEU A 31 18.33 1.20 8.08
N ALA A 32 17.70 0.11 7.68
CA ALA A 32 16.43 0.16 6.96
C ALA A 32 15.32 0.73 7.85
N ARG A 33 14.40 1.49 7.23
CA ARG A 33 13.25 2.06 7.92
C ARG A 33 12.03 1.16 7.74
N PHE A 34 11.66 0.44 8.79
CA PHE A 34 10.53 -0.48 8.78
C PHE A 34 9.20 0.24 8.87
N THR A 35 8.24 -0.21 8.07
CA THR A 35 6.89 0.33 8.04
C THR A 35 6.16 -0.03 9.35
N ARG A 36 5.53 0.96 9.97
CA ARG A 36 4.68 0.74 11.15
C ARG A 36 3.45 -0.07 10.78
N SER A 37 2.94 -0.86 11.70
CA SER A 37 1.71 -1.64 11.47
C SER A 37 0.55 -0.77 10.99
N THR A 38 0.39 0.43 11.55
CA THR A 38 -0.67 1.38 11.16
C THR A 38 -0.52 1.97 9.76
N ASN A 39 0.64 1.80 9.12
CA ASN A 39 0.94 2.30 7.78
C ASN A 39 1.02 1.19 6.73
N LEU A 40 0.88 -0.08 7.11
CA LEU A 40 0.89 -1.19 6.16
C LEU A 40 -0.39 -1.18 5.31
N HIS A 41 -0.21 -1.19 4.00
CA HIS A 41 -1.30 -1.15 3.02
C HIS A 41 -0.80 -1.65 1.66
N LEU A 42 -1.73 -1.85 0.73
CA LEU A 42 -1.44 -2.11 -0.66
C LEU A 42 -1.84 -0.88 -1.50
N THR A 43 -0.88 -0.15 -2.02
CA THR A 43 -1.16 0.98 -2.93
C THR A 43 -1.62 0.48 -4.29
N LEU A 44 -2.75 1.01 -4.78
CA LEU A 44 -3.29 0.72 -6.11
C LEU A 44 -2.89 1.78 -7.14
N ALA A 45 -2.90 3.05 -6.73
CA ALA A 45 -2.56 4.17 -7.60
C ALA A 45 -2.14 5.40 -6.79
N PHE A 46 -1.09 6.07 -7.22
CA PHE A 46 -0.70 7.37 -6.69
C PHE A 46 -1.38 8.48 -7.50
N VAL A 47 -2.02 9.42 -6.80
CA VAL A 47 -2.71 10.57 -7.41
C VAL A 47 -1.87 11.84 -7.25
N GLY A 48 -1.24 12.01 -6.09
CA GLY A 48 -0.47 13.21 -5.77
C GLY A 48 -1.29 14.28 -5.07
N GLU A 49 -0.92 15.53 -5.26
CA GLU A 49 -1.60 16.66 -4.62
C GLU A 49 -2.82 17.10 -5.42
N ILE A 50 -3.98 17.09 -4.79
CA ILE A 50 -5.25 17.51 -5.38
C ILE A 50 -6.04 18.40 -4.41
N SER A 51 -7.08 19.07 -4.91
CA SER A 51 -7.95 19.86 -4.04
C SER A 51 -8.72 18.99 -3.03
N THR A 52 -9.12 19.56 -1.91
CA THR A 52 -9.96 18.84 -0.94
C THR A 52 -11.30 18.41 -1.54
N ILE A 53 -11.84 19.22 -2.46
CA ILE A 53 -13.09 18.90 -3.18
C ILE A 53 -12.87 17.67 -4.06
N ASP A 54 -11.81 17.63 -4.83
CA ASP A 54 -11.51 16.50 -5.70
C ASP A 54 -11.17 15.24 -4.89
N ALA A 55 -10.50 15.39 -3.75
CA ALA A 55 -10.23 14.26 -2.86
C ALA A 55 -11.54 13.63 -2.35
N ARG A 56 -12.53 14.44 -1.97
CA ARG A 56 -13.85 13.94 -1.56
C ARG A 56 -14.61 13.30 -2.72
N ARG A 57 -14.57 13.90 -3.91
CA ARG A 57 -15.19 13.34 -5.11
C ARG A 57 -14.60 11.98 -5.46
N LEU A 58 -13.27 11.87 -5.45
CA LEU A 58 -12.58 10.61 -5.72
C LEU A 58 -12.88 9.58 -4.63
N SER A 59 -12.83 9.95 -3.34
CA SER A 59 -13.19 9.05 -2.23
C SER A 59 -14.59 8.45 -2.41
N ALA A 60 -15.57 9.27 -2.77
CA ALA A 60 -16.94 8.80 -3.04
C ALA A 60 -17.01 7.86 -4.24
N ALA A 61 -16.28 8.17 -5.32
CA ALA A 61 -16.26 7.36 -6.54
C ALA A 61 -15.57 5.99 -6.36
N LEU A 62 -14.67 5.86 -5.39
CA LEU A 62 -14.00 4.59 -5.10
C LEU A 62 -14.90 3.60 -4.32
N ARG A 63 -15.88 4.07 -3.57
CA ARG A 63 -16.73 3.21 -2.70
C ARG A 63 -17.39 2.03 -3.41
N PRO A 64 -18.03 2.20 -4.59
CA PRO A 64 -18.67 1.09 -5.28
C PRO A 64 -17.69 0.00 -5.73
N LEU A 65 -16.39 0.34 -5.88
CA LEU A 65 -15.37 -0.57 -6.38
C LEU A 65 -14.96 -1.63 -5.34
N CYS A 66 -15.44 -1.53 -4.10
CA CYS A 66 -15.19 -2.52 -3.05
C CYS A 66 -15.69 -3.93 -3.44
N ALA A 67 -16.69 -4.02 -4.31
CA ALA A 67 -17.19 -5.29 -4.84
C ALA A 67 -16.15 -6.06 -5.68
N LEU A 68 -15.14 -5.36 -6.21
CA LEU A 68 -14.07 -5.94 -7.02
C LEU A 68 -12.85 -6.38 -6.19
N THR A 69 -12.84 -6.08 -4.89
CA THR A 69 -11.70 -6.35 -4.02
C THR A 69 -11.67 -7.83 -3.62
N PRO A 70 -10.52 -8.53 -3.82
CA PRO A 70 -10.39 -9.92 -3.42
C PRO A 70 -10.59 -10.13 -1.92
N ARG A 71 -11.32 -11.18 -1.55
CA ARG A 71 -11.54 -11.59 -0.15
C ARG A 71 -10.53 -12.62 0.33
N ASP A 72 -9.89 -13.31 -0.60
CA ASP A 72 -8.92 -14.36 -0.31
C ASP A 72 -7.65 -14.10 -1.13
N ILE A 73 -6.69 -13.45 -0.50
CA ILE A 73 -5.37 -13.25 -1.09
C ILE A 73 -4.30 -13.70 -0.10
N THR A 74 -3.28 -14.37 -0.61
CA THR A 74 -2.18 -14.86 0.23
C THR A 74 -1.03 -13.88 0.23
N ILE A 75 -0.60 -13.46 1.40
CA ILE A 75 0.58 -12.65 1.66
C ILE A 75 1.67 -13.55 2.23
N GLY A 76 2.89 -13.46 1.75
CA GLY A 76 3.98 -14.27 2.33
C GLY A 76 5.25 -14.33 1.50
N ARG A 77 5.18 -14.02 0.22
CA ARG A 77 6.37 -13.93 -0.62
C ARG A 77 7.12 -12.64 -0.31
N ILE A 78 8.44 -12.71 -0.16
CA ILE A 78 9.31 -11.55 -0.01
C ILE A 78 9.95 -11.21 -1.34
N GLY A 79 10.06 -9.92 -1.62
CA GLY A 79 10.78 -9.39 -2.76
C GLY A 79 11.45 -8.06 -2.43
N THR A 80 12.28 -7.60 -3.35
CA THR A 80 12.96 -6.31 -3.26
C THR A 80 12.80 -5.53 -4.56
N PHE A 81 12.63 -4.22 -4.43
CA PHE A 81 12.84 -3.28 -5.54
C PHE A 81 14.18 -2.59 -5.30
N ASP A 82 15.23 -3.12 -5.90
CA ASP A 82 16.61 -2.74 -5.58
C ASP A 82 16.91 -1.26 -5.87
N ARG A 83 16.39 -0.73 -7.00
CA ARG A 83 16.57 0.69 -7.35
C ARG A 83 15.91 1.62 -6.35
N GLN A 84 14.71 1.28 -5.87
CA GLN A 84 13.96 2.05 -4.88
C GLN A 84 14.37 1.73 -3.45
N ARG A 85 15.20 0.70 -3.25
CA ARG A 85 15.62 0.20 -1.94
C ARG A 85 14.42 -0.14 -1.04
N ILE A 86 13.49 -0.91 -1.59
CA ILE A 86 12.28 -1.34 -0.90
C ILE A 86 12.34 -2.85 -0.66
N LEU A 87 12.06 -3.25 0.58
CA LEU A 87 11.71 -4.62 0.95
C LEU A 87 10.19 -4.72 1.04
N TYR A 88 9.60 -5.72 0.39
CA TYR A 88 8.14 -5.86 0.37
C TYR A 88 7.66 -7.30 0.57
N ALA A 89 6.41 -7.42 1.01
CA ALA A 89 5.65 -8.67 0.95
C ALA A 89 4.82 -8.72 -0.33
N GLY A 90 4.93 -9.82 -1.05
CA GLY A 90 4.14 -10.08 -2.25
C GLY A 90 2.78 -10.68 -1.93
N LEU A 91 1.86 -10.56 -2.88
CA LEU A 91 0.49 -11.06 -2.82
C LEU A 91 0.25 -12.06 -3.96
N SER A 92 -0.52 -13.10 -3.67
CA SER A 92 -0.80 -14.17 -4.64
C SER A 92 -2.27 -14.64 -4.51
N PRO A 93 -3.00 -14.85 -5.62
CA PRO A 93 -2.59 -14.54 -6.99
C PRO A 93 -2.67 -13.03 -7.28
N ALA A 94 -1.57 -12.45 -7.80
CA ALA A 94 -1.50 -11.00 -8.04
C ALA A 94 -2.53 -10.51 -9.07
N GLU A 95 -2.84 -11.32 -10.07
CA GLU A 95 -3.83 -11.05 -11.11
C GLU A 95 -5.25 -10.89 -10.60
N SER A 96 -5.56 -11.40 -9.41
CA SER A 96 -6.88 -11.18 -8.78
C SER A 96 -7.13 -9.72 -8.42
N LEU A 97 -6.08 -8.91 -8.38
CA LEU A 97 -6.15 -7.47 -8.13
C LEU A 97 -6.42 -6.65 -9.40
N ASP A 98 -6.23 -7.22 -10.59
CA ASP A 98 -6.36 -6.48 -11.86
C ASP A 98 -7.72 -5.78 -12.02
N PRO A 99 -8.87 -6.40 -11.73
CA PRO A 99 -10.16 -5.73 -11.86
C PRO A 99 -10.25 -4.44 -11.03
N VAL A 100 -9.90 -4.49 -9.75
CA VAL A 100 -9.99 -3.32 -8.87
C VAL A 100 -8.95 -2.27 -9.24
N VAL A 101 -7.73 -2.66 -9.61
CA VAL A 101 -6.68 -1.74 -10.07
C VAL A 101 -7.12 -0.99 -11.31
N ASN A 102 -7.61 -1.70 -12.32
CA ASN A 102 -8.03 -1.11 -13.59
C ASN A 102 -9.19 -0.12 -13.39
N GLU A 103 -10.19 -0.47 -12.59
CA GLU A 103 -11.32 0.42 -12.30
C GLU A 103 -10.91 1.64 -11.47
N VAL A 104 -10.03 1.49 -10.50
CA VAL A 104 -9.49 2.63 -9.73
C VAL A 104 -8.76 3.59 -10.66
N ARG A 105 -7.87 3.11 -11.52
CA ARG A 105 -7.13 3.94 -12.47
C ARG A 105 -8.05 4.62 -13.48
N SER A 106 -9.02 3.89 -14.01
CA SER A 106 -10.05 4.44 -14.90
C SER A 106 -10.86 5.54 -14.24
N THR A 107 -11.29 5.35 -13.00
CA THR A 107 -12.04 6.34 -12.22
C THR A 107 -11.24 7.62 -12.01
N ILE A 108 -9.96 7.52 -11.64
CA ILE A 108 -9.08 8.67 -11.49
C ILE A 108 -8.97 9.46 -12.79
N THR A 109 -8.75 8.77 -13.91
CA THR A 109 -8.64 9.37 -15.24
C THR A 109 -9.96 10.04 -15.68
N GLN A 110 -11.10 9.39 -15.46
CA GLN A 110 -12.42 9.92 -15.81
C GLN A 110 -12.78 11.20 -15.01
N LEU A 111 -12.25 11.32 -13.80
CA LEU A 111 -12.40 12.54 -12.99
C LEU A 111 -11.45 13.66 -13.41
N GLY A 112 -10.56 13.41 -14.40
CA GLY A 112 -9.56 14.37 -14.84
C GLY A 112 -8.45 14.62 -13.83
N LEU A 113 -8.21 13.66 -12.92
CA LEU A 113 -7.21 13.80 -11.87
C LEU A 113 -5.85 13.22 -12.31
N PRO A 114 -4.75 13.72 -11.72
CA PRO A 114 -3.42 13.18 -12.00
C PRO A 114 -3.34 11.69 -11.64
N LEU A 115 -2.57 10.96 -12.41
CA LEU A 115 -2.32 9.53 -12.19
C LEU A 115 -0.87 9.23 -12.55
N ASP A 116 -0.16 8.53 -11.65
CA ASP A 116 1.15 7.97 -11.94
C ASP A 116 1.04 6.95 -13.08
N ASP A 117 1.88 7.07 -14.10
CA ASP A 117 1.92 6.20 -15.28
C ASP A 117 2.67 4.89 -15.06
N LYS A 118 3.28 4.71 -13.87
CA LYS A 118 4.01 3.49 -13.56
C LYS A 118 3.12 2.25 -13.58
N PRO A 119 3.63 1.12 -14.10
CA PRO A 119 2.91 -0.15 -14.05
C PRO A 119 2.60 -0.53 -12.60
N PHE A 120 1.39 -1.05 -12.37
CA PHE A 120 1.03 -1.60 -11.07
C PHE A 120 1.85 -2.86 -10.77
N ARG A 121 2.41 -2.91 -9.57
CA ARG A 121 3.10 -4.08 -9.02
C ARG A 121 2.56 -4.34 -7.62
N ALA A 122 1.90 -5.48 -7.45
CA ALA A 122 1.29 -5.85 -6.17
C ALA A 122 2.36 -6.05 -5.10
N HIS A 123 2.37 -5.19 -4.09
CA HIS A 123 3.31 -5.30 -2.97
C HIS A 123 2.82 -4.54 -1.73
N ILE A 124 3.23 -5.02 -0.57
CA ILE A 124 3.08 -4.32 0.70
C ILE A 124 4.48 -3.94 1.16
N THR A 125 4.78 -2.65 1.23
CA THR A 125 6.10 -2.16 1.64
C THR A 125 6.35 -2.48 3.12
N LEU A 126 7.36 -3.29 3.39
CA LEU A 126 7.80 -3.66 4.74
C LEU A 126 8.90 -2.72 5.25
N ALA A 127 9.81 -2.29 4.37
CA ALA A 127 10.88 -1.37 4.72
C ALA A 127 11.33 -0.54 3.52
N ARG A 128 11.84 0.65 3.82
CA ARG A 128 12.53 1.55 2.89
C ARG A 128 13.98 1.68 3.29
N ASP A 129 14.80 2.18 2.38
CA ASP A 129 16.27 2.27 2.55
C ASP A 129 16.91 0.89 2.79
N TRP A 130 16.27 -0.16 2.27
CA TRP A 130 16.80 -1.51 2.32
C TRP A 130 17.98 -1.65 1.36
N GLY A 131 19.15 -2.04 1.88
CA GLY A 131 20.41 -2.08 1.13
C GLY A 131 21.06 -3.47 1.03
N ARG A 132 20.36 -4.55 1.43
CA ARG A 132 20.96 -5.89 1.55
C ARG A 132 20.49 -6.90 0.50
N GLY A 133 19.87 -6.43 -0.57
CA GLY A 133 19.33 -7.33 -1.61
C GLY A 133 18.26 -8.28 -1.07
N HIS A 134 18.07 -9.41 -1.75
CA HIS A 134 17.05 -10.38 -1.32
C HIS A 134 17.45 -11.05 0.02
N PRO A 135 16.61 -10.95 1.07
CA PRO A 135 16.96 -11.55 2.35
C PRO A 135 16.83 -13.09 2.31
N PRO A 136 17.64 -13.81 3.11
CA PRO A 136 17.57 -15.28 3.20
C PRO A 136 16.37 -15.80 4.02
N MET A 137 15.53 -14.92 4.51
CA MET A 137 14.38 -15.24 5.35
C MET A 137 13.07 -15.11 4.59
N THR A 138 12.06 -15.83 5.02
CA THR A 138 10.70 -15.78 4.49
C THR A 138 9.73 -15.31 5.57
N LEU A 139 8.55 -14.83 5.13
CA LEU A 139 7.42 -14.57 6.02
C LEU A 139 6.49 -15.77 6.06
N PRO A 140 5.81 -16.03 7.21
CA PRO A 140 4.69 -16.95 7.23
C PRO A 140 3.61 -16.54 6.23
N ALA A 141 3.14 -17.48 5.41
CA ALA A 141 2.05 -17.23 4.47
C ALA A 141 0.74 -17.04 5.22
N ARG A 142 -0.06 -16.02 4.81
CA ARG A 142 -1.37 -15.72 5.38
C ARG A 142 -2.37 -15.46 4.26
N THR A 143 -3.50 -16.15 4.29
CA THR A 143 -4.63 -15.82 3.42
C THR A 143 -5.56 -14.87 4.15
N VAL A 144 -5.80 -13.71 3.58
CA VAL A 144 -6.50 -12.61 4.25
C VAL A 144 -7.51 -11.96 3.32
N PRO A 145 -8.61 -11.40 3.86
CA PRO A 145 -9.47 -10.50 3.12
C PRO A 145 -8.82 -9.12 3.05
N LEU A 146 -8.93 -8.48 1.88
CA LEU A 146 -8.61 -7.08 1.72
C LEU A 146 -9.89 -6.25 1.80
N SER A 147 -9.77 -4.98 2.19
CA SER A 147 -10.86 -4.02 2.19
C SER A 147 -10.50 -2.76 1.40
N GLY A 148 -11.52 -2.02 0.99
CA GLY A 148 -11.38 -0.86 0.10
C GLY A 148 -11.84 -1.19 -1.32
N PRO A 149 -11.45 -0.39 -2.34
CA PRO A 149 -10.42 0.65 -2.25
C PRO A 149 -10.87 1.87 -1.45
N VAL A 150 -9.92 2.46 -0.76
CA VAL A 150 -10.09 3.72 -0.03
C VAL A 150 -9.08 4.76 -0.53
N LEU A 151 -9.44 6.04 -0.40
CA LEU A 151 -8.50 7.12 -0.64
C LEU A 151 -7.78 7.45 0.67
N MET A 152 -6.47 7.42 0.63
CA MET A 152 -5.60 7.74 1.76
C MET A 152 -4.88 9.06 1.52
N GLU A 153 -4.73 9.85 2.57
CA GLU A 153 -3.95 11.08 2.60
C GLU A 153 -2.67 10.88 3.39
N THR A 154 -1.56 11.37 2.85
CA THR A 154 -0.29 11.41 3.56
C THR A 154 -0.26 12.61 4.49
N VAL A 155 -0.14 12.37 5.80
CA VAL A 155 -0.02 13.40 6.82
C VAL A 155 1.36 13.32 7.45
N LYS A 156 2.11 14.43 7.42
CA LYS A 156 3.43 14.53 8.07
C LYS A 156 3.27 15.26 9.40
N ASP A 157 3.71 14.63 10.47
CA ASP A 157 3.80 15.29 11.78
C ASP A 157 4.85 16.42 11.71
N PRO A 158 4.48 17.68 11.98
CA PRO A 158 5.39 18.81 11.84
C PRO A 158 6.54 18.80 12.87
N ARG A 159 6.36 18.13 14.01
CA ARG A 159 7.38 18.08 15.07
C ARG A 159 8.36 16.93 14.87
N THR A 160 7.86 15.77 14.47
CA THR A 160 8.68 14.55 14.41
C THR A 160 9.07 14.18 12.97
N GLY A 161 8.45 14.79 11.96
CA GLY A 161 8.60 14.41 10.56
C GLY A 161 7.98 13.05 10.19
N MET A 162 7.31 12.41 11.14
CA MET A 162 6.72 11.09 10.93
C MET A 162 5.53 11.16 9.97
N ILE A 163 5.50 10.19 9.06
CA ILE A 163 4.40 10.03 8.11
C ILE A 163 3.35 9.09 8.71
N ARG A 164 2.10 9.53 8.60
CA ARG A 164 0.89 8.74 8.88
C ARG A 164 -0.01 8.80 7.67
N TYR A 165 -0.80 7.77 7.47
CA TYR A 165 -1.85 7.75 6.46
C TYR A 165 -3.21 7.87 7.13
N ARG A 166 -4.04 8.73 6.57
CA ARG A 166 -5.40 8.98 7.03
C ARG A 166 -6.37 8.77 5.89
N GLN A 167 -7.47 8.07 6.15
CA GLN A 167 -8.51 7.90 5.14
C GLN A 167 -9.24 9.22 4.89
N VAL A 168 -9.44 9.55 3.64
CA VAL A 168 -10.29 10.67 3.19
C VAL A 168 -11.74 10.19 3.21
N LEU A 169 -12.60 10.87 3.97
CA LEU A 169 -14.03 10.59 4.12
C LEU A 169 -14.88 11.40 3.13
#